data_547493e826fc8375376995380bebf2b9
#
_entry.id   547493e826fc8375376995380bebf2b9
#
_cell.length_a   1.000
_cell.length_b   1.000
_cell.length_c   1.000
_cell.angle_alpha   90.00
_cell.angle_beta   90.00
_cell.angle_gamma   90.00
#
_symmetry.space_group_name_H-M   'P 1'
#
loop_
_entity.id
_entity.type
_entity.pdbx_description
1 polymer ?
#
loop_
_entity_poly.entity_id
_entity_poly.type
_entity_poly.pdbx_seq_one_letter_code
_entity_poly.pdbx_strand_id
1 'polypeptide(L)'
;YQISELVTSILVNPFGGVISDRFSRRKILMTTDLVCGILCLTISFIRNDSWMIGALIFANIVQAVAFAFSRTANKAIITEVVEKDEIVTYNARLELALQVVAVSSPVLSFLVLQFASLHTTLVLDAISFFIAFTLVAFLPKKETQEQEKKTFSWKAIFADMKDGLGYIWRQKEIFFLLLVASSVNFFFAAFEFLLPFSNRLYGVEGAYASILTMGAIGSIIGALLASKIK
;
A
#
# COMPACT_ATOMS: atom_id res chain seq x y z
N TYR A 1 11.16 7.70 -10.39
CA TYR A 1 9.88 7.09 -10.05
C TYR A 1 9.88 6.60 -8.60
N GLN A 2 10.72 5.64 -8.20
CA GLN A 2 10.81 5.12 -6.82
C GLN A 2 11.13 6.20 -5.77
N ILE A 3 12.00 7.15 -6.10
CA ILE A 3 12.35 8.26 -5.19
C ILE A 3 11.14 9.17 -4.93
N SER A 4 10.35 9.49 -5.95
CA SER A 4 9.16 10.34 -5.78
C SER A 4 8.11 9.67 -4.90
N GLU A 5 7.90 8.35 -5.06
CA GLU A 5 7.03 7.56 -4.22
C GLU A 5 7.50 7.53 -2.75
N LEU A 6 8.80 7.25 -2.54
CA LEU A 6 9.38 7.19 -1.20
C LEU A 6 9.25 8.52 -0.46
N VAL A 7 9.64 9.63 -1.11
CA VAL A 7 9.54 10.97 -0.52
C VAL A 7 8.09 11.32 -0.19
N THR A 8 7.18 11.05 -1.13
CA THR A 8 5.74 11.30 -0.91
C THR A 8 5.21 10.46 0.25
N SER A 9 5.56 9.18 0.31
CA SER A 9 5.13 8.28 1.39
C SER A 9 5.65 8.74 2.76
N ILE A 10 6.91 9.15 2.86
CA ILE A 10 7.48 9.66 4.12
C ILE A 10 6.73 10.90 4.60
N LEU A 11 6.39 11.80 3.68
CA LEU A 11 5.70 13.05 4.02
C LEU A 11 4.23 12.82 4.37
N VAL A 12 3.55 11.90 3.71
CA VAL A 12 2.08 11.72 3.79
C VAL A 12 1.66 10.67 4.81
N ASN A 13 2.43 9.60 5.01
CA ASN A 13 2.07 8.51 5.93
C ASN A 13 1.69 8.97 7.35
N PRO A 14 2.39 9.94 7.98
CA PRO A 14 2.00 10.42 9.30
C PRO A 14 0.59 11.03 9.36
N PHE A 15 0.14 11.62 8.25
CA PHE A 15 -1.20 12.22 8.15
C PHE A 15 -2.29 11.17 7.89
N GLY A 16 -1.94 10.03 7.30
CA GLY A 16 -2.86 8.97 6.94
C GLY A 16 -3.67 8.46 8.13
N GLY A 17 -3.01 8.24 9.29
CA GLY A 17 -3.65 7.82 10.53
C GLY A 17 -4.66 8.86 11.03
N VAL A 18 -4.22 10.09 11.19
CA VAL A 18 -5.06 11.17 11.74
C VAL A 18 -6.27 11.48 10.85
N ILE A 19 -6.11 11.41 9.52
CA ILE A 19 -7.21 11.62 8.58
C ILE A 19 -8.17 10.43 8.60
N SER A 20 -7.66 9.21 8.66
CA SER A 20 -8.47 8.00 8.77
C SER A 20 -9.35 7.98 10.02
N ASP A 21 -8.88 8.59 11.12
CA ASP A 21 -9.64 8.69 12.36
C ASP A 21 -10.73 9.79 12.34
N ARG A 22 -10.59 10.77 11.44
CA ARG A 22 -11.52 11.93 11.35
C ARG A 22 -12.57 11.79 10.27
N PHE A 23 -12.29 11.01 9.23
CA PHE A 23 -13.18 10.82 8.10
C PHE A 23 -13.70 9.39 8.04
N SER A 24 -14.88 9.21 7.46
CA SER A 24 -15.42 7.89 7.16
C SER A 24 -14.44 7.11 6.28
N ARG A 25 -13.96 5.98 6.79
CA ARG A 25 -12.98 5.08 6.14
C ARG A 25 -13.45 4.67 4.76
N ARG A 26 -14.75 4.35 4.64
CA ARG A 26 -15.38 4.05 3.35
C ARG A 26 -15.27 5.21 2.35
N LYS A 27 -15.51 6.46 2.81
CA LYS A 27 -15.40 7.63 1.93
C LYS A 27 -13.96 7.86 1.48
N ILE A 28 -12.98 7.63 2.36
CA ILE A 28 -11.56 7.72 2.00
C ILE A 28 -11.25 6.73 0.89
N LEU A 29 -11.61 5.44 1.06
CA LEU A 29 -11.36 4.41 0.06
C LEU A 29 -12.03 4.73 -1.27
N MET A 30 -13.31 5.09 -1.25
CA MET A 30 -14.04 5.47 -2.47
C MET A 30 -13.40 6.68 -3.16
N THR A 31 -13.00 7.71 -2.42
CA THR A 31 -12.42 8.92 -3.01
C THR A 31 -11.05 8.63 -3.61
N THR A 32 -10.20 7.86 -2.93
CA THR A 32 -8.87 7.49 -3.44
C THR A 32 -8.96 6.64 -4.69
N ASP A 33 -9.84 5.64 -4.71
CA ASP A 33 -10.03 4.78 -5.89
C ASP A 33 -10.59 5.58 -7.07
N LEU A 34 -11.57 6.45 -6.83
CA LEU A 34 -12.16 7.28 -7.87
C LEU A 34 -11.11 8.24 -8.47
N VAL A 35 -10.33 8.91 -7.63
CA VAL A 35 -9.28 9.85 -8.08
C VAL A 35 -8.21 9.11 -8.89
N CYS A 36 -7.73 7.96 -8.41
CA CYS A 36 -6.75 7.16 -9.13
C CYS A 36 -7.30 6.63 -10.46
N GLY A 37 -8.53 6.14 -10.47
CA GLY A 37 -9.19 5.64 -11.69
C GLY A 37 -9.35 6.73 -12.75
N ILE A 38 -9.85 7.91 -12.37
CA ILE A 38 -9.99 9.06 -13.29
C ILE A 38 -8.62 9.50 -13.81
N LEU A 39 -7.63 9.55 -12.94
CA LEU A 39 -6.26 9.96 -13.30
C LEU A 39 -5.65 9.01 -14.32
N CYS A 40 -5.67 7.70 -14.08
CA CYS A 40 -5.16 6.70 -15.01
C CYS A 40 -5.90 6.76 -16.36
N LEU A 41 -7.22 6.88 -16.32
CA LEU A 41 -8.02 7.01 -17.53
C LEU A 41 -7.67 8.28 -18.31
N THR A 42 -7.50 9.42 -17.65
CA THR A 42 -7.15 10.68 -18.30
C THR A 42 -5.77 10.61 -18.95
N ILE A 43 -4.79 10.04 -18.25
CA ILE A 43 -3.42 9.90 -18.76
C ILE A 43 -3.37 8.94 -19.95
N SER A 44 -4.25 7.93 -20.00
CA SER A 44 -4.31 6.98 -21.12
C SER A 44 -4.62 7.64 -22.48
N PHE A 45 -5.18 8.84 -22.50
CA PHE A 45 -5.45 9.61 -23.73
C PHE A 45 -4.28 10.50 -24.18
N ILE A 46 -3.23 10.65 -23.37
CA ILE A 46 -2.06 11.46 -23.72
C ILE A 46 -1.24 10.72 -24.77
N ARG A 47 -1.06 11.32 -25.96
CA ARG A 47 -0.32 10.73 -27.07
C ARG A 47 1.10 11.27 -27.25
N ASN A 48 1.43 12.33 -26.55
CA ASN A 48 2.74 12.97 -26.63
C ASN A 48 3.68 12.39 -25.60
N ASP A 49 4.81 11.79 -25.99
CA ASP A 49 5.74 11.11 -25.10
C ASP A 49 6.35 12.02 -24.03
N SER A 50 6.63 13.27 -24.38
CA SER A 50 7.20 14.23 -23.39
C SER A 50 6.21 14.56 -22.28
N TRP A 51 4.93 14.72 -22.62
CA TRP A 51 3.87 14.96 -21.65
C TRP A 51 3.52 13.68 -20.87
N MET A 52 3.64 12.52 -21.51
CA MET A 52 3.39 11.21 -20.88
C MET A 52 4.32 10.97 -19.69
N ILE A 53 5.62 11.26 -19.83
CA ILE A 53 6.58 11.07 -18.73
C ILE A 53 6.20 11.94 -17.52
N GLY A 54 5.89 13.22 -17.75
CA GLY A 54 5.45 14.12 -16.68
C GLY A 54 4.15 13.66 -16.02
N ALA A 55 3.18 13.21 -16.83
CA ALA A 55 1.90 12.72 -16.35
C ALA A 55 2.05 11.44 -15.52
N LEU A 56 2.93 10.51 -15.90
CA LEU A 56 3.22 9.30 -15.14
C LEU A 56 3.90 9.61 -13.80
N ILE A 57 4.81 10.58 -13.74
CA ILE A 57 5.41 11.03 -12.48
C ILE A 57 4.34 11.65 -11.58
N PHE A 58 3.49 12.48 -12.14
CA PHE A 58 2.37 13.08 -11.40
C PHE A 58 1.40 12.00 -10.89
N ALA A 59 1.04 11.02 -11.72
CA ALA A 59 0.20 9.90 -11.32
C ALA A 59 0.81 9.12 -10.15
N ASN A 60 2.11 8.84 -10.21
CA ASN A 60 2.81 8.14 -9.14
C ASN A 60 2.73 8.90 -7.81
N ILE A 61 2.91 10.22 -7.84
CA ILE A 61 2.78 11.04 -6.62
C ILE A 61 1.36 10.97 -6.07
N VAL A 62 0.34 11.14 -6.93
CA VAL A 62 -1.07 11.09 -6.51
C VAL A 62 -1.43 9.71 -5.98
N GLN A 63 -0.99 8.62 -6.64
CA GLN A 63 -1.21 7.26 -6.18
C GLN A 63 -0.49 6.98 -4.85
N ALA A 64 0.72 7.49 -4.65
CA ALA A 64 1.44 7.35 -3.37
C ALA A 64 0.69 8.05 -2.22
N VAL A 65 0.14 9.25 -2.46
CA VAL A 65 -0.73 9.95 -1.51
C VAL A 65 -2.01 9.13 -1.24
N ALA A 66 -2.70 8.69 -2.28
CA ALA A 66 -3.91 7.89 -2.18
C ALA A 66 -3.65 6.58 -1.41
N PHE A 67 -2.53 5.90 -1.70
CA PHE A 67 -2.15 4.67 -1.03
C PHE A 67 -1.88 4.85 0.46
N ALA A 68 -1.25 5.96 0.87
CA ALA A 68 -1.01 6.27 2.28
C ALA A 68 -2.33 6.37 3.08
N PHE A 69 -3.35 7.01 2.49
CA PHE A 69 -4.68 7.12 3.11
C PHE A 69 -5.46 5.80 3.05
N SER A 70 -5.47 5.14 1.89
CA SER A 70 -6.17 3.86 1.70
C SER A 70 -5.62 2.77 2.61
N ARG A 71 -4.32 2.68 2.82
CA ARG A 71 -3.68 1.67 3.67
C ARG A 71 -4.16 1.76 5.12
N THR A 72 -4.24 2.96 5.67
CA THR A 72 -4.74 3.19 7.04
C THR A 72 -6.24 2.96 7.14
N ALA A 73 -7.01 3.44 6.16
CA ALA A 73 -8.44 3.23 6.11
C ALA A 73 -8.82 1.75 5.96
N ASN A 74 -8.09 0.98 5.11
CA ASN A 74 -8.30 -0.46 4.94
C ASN A 74 -8.06 -1.25 6.23
N LYS A 75 -6.98 -0.97 6.95
CA LYS A 75 -6.71 -1.63 8.23
C LYS A 75 -7.80 -1.35 9.26
N ALA A 76 -8.31 -0.14 9.28
CA ALA A 76 -9.30 0.27 10.24
C ALA A 76 -10.72 -0.20 9.88
N ILE A 77 -11.09 -0.31 8.60
CA ILE A 77 -12.43 -0.75 8.17
C ILE A 77 -12.67 -2.24 8.49
N ILE A 78 -11.61 -3.05 8.55
CA ILE A 78 -11.70 -4.47 8.92
C ILE A 78 -12.38 -4.62 10.29
N THR A 79 -11.99 -3.79 11.25
CA THR A 79 -12.57 -3.83 12.60
C THR A 79 -14.03 -3.34 12.67
N GLU A 80 -14.51 -2.67 11.62
CA GLU A 80 -15.90 -2.23 11.52
C GLU A 80 -16.80 -3.28 10.85
N VAL A 81 -16.25 -4.03 9.89
CA VAL A 81 -17.02 -4.92 9.02
C VAL A 81 -16.95 -6.38 9.48
N VAL A 82 -15.84 -6.78 10.10
CA VAL A 82 -15.60 -8.15 10.54
C VAL A 82 -15.92 -8.29 12.04
N GLU A 83 -16.57 -9.38 12.42
CA GLU A 83 -16.82 -9.70 13.84
C GLU A 83 -15.51 -9.96 14.57
N LYS A 84 -15.46 -9.60 15.85
CA LYS A 84 -14.21 -9.64 16.65
C LYS A 84 -13.55 -11.01 16.65
N ASP A 85 -14.36 -12.08 16.69
CA ASP A 85 -13.89 -13.46 16.76
C ASP A 85 -13.32 -13.94 15.42
N GLU A 86 -13.69 -13.30 14.32
CA GLU A 86 -13.24 -13.63 12.97
C GLU A 86 -12.06 -12.78 12.47
N ILE A 87 -11.69 -11.70 13.19
CA ILE A 87 -10.63 -10.76 12.74
C ILE A 87 -9.31 -11.50 12.47
N VAL A 88 -8.92 -12.44 13.33
CA VAL A 88 -7.67 -13.19 13.18
C VAL A 88 -7.70 -14.04 11.91
N THR A 89 -8.81 -14.75 11.69
CA THR A 89 -9.02 -15.59 10.50
C THR A 89 -9.08 -14.75 9.24
N TYR A 90 -9.74 -13.60 9.28
CA TYR A 90 -9.80 -12.67 8.17
C TYR A 90 -8.41 -12.14 7.80
N ASN A 91 -7.64 -11.68 8.80
CA ASN A 91 -6.28 -11.18 8.55
C ASN A 91 -5.37 -12.27 7.98
N ALA A 92 -5.49 -13.51 8.45
CA ALA A 92 -4.73 -14.63 7.88
C ALA A 92 -5.10 -14.89 6.41
N ARG A 93 -6.38 -14.85 6.06
CA ARG A 93 -6.84 -14.97 4.66
C ARG A 93 -6.39 -13.81 3.79
N LEU A 94 -6.44 -12.59 4.33
CA LEU A 94 -5.95 -11.39 3.64
C LEU A 94 -4.46 -11.50 3.35
N GLU A 95 -3.67 -11.93 4.34
CA GLU A 95 -2.23 -12.11 4.18
C GLU A 95 -1.90 -13.16 3.11
N LEU A 96 -2.62 -14.29 3.11
CA LEU A 96 -2.48 -15.30 2.06
C LEU A 96 -2.81 -14.74 0.68
N ALA A 97 -3.89 -13.95 0.56
CA ALA A 97 -4.24 -13.31 -0.71
C ALA A 97 -3.16 -12.33 -1.17
N LEU A 98 -2.60 -11.53 -0.26
CA LEU A 98 -1.51 -10.61 -0.56
C LEU A 98 -0.24 -11.35 -1.02
N GLN A 99 0.08 -12.50 -0.41
CA GLN A 99 1.20 -13.33 -0.84
C GLN A 99 0.98 -13.92 -2.25
N VAL A 100 -0.22 -14.40 -2.55
CA VAL A 100 -0.57 -14.87 -3.91
C VAL A 100 -0.39 -13.74 -4.93
N VAL A 101 -0.87 -12.54 -4.63
CA VAL A 101 -0.70 -11.36 -5.49
C VAL A 101 0.78 -11.02 -5.65
N ALA A 102 1.56 -10.99 -4.57
CA ALA A 102 2.99 -10.66 -4.61
C ALA A 102 3.78 -11.63 -5.50
N VAL A 103 3.46 -12.93 -5.45
CA VAL A 103 4.12 -13.95 -6.29
C VAL A 103 3.65 -13.90 -7.74
N SER A 104 2.36 -13.65 -7.99
CA SER A 104 1.79 -13.62 -9.34
C SER A 104 2.03 -12.29 -10.07
N SER A 105 2.17 -11.19 -9.35
CA SER A 105 2.29 -9.84 -9.92
C SER A 105 3.43 -9.68 -10.95
N PRO A 106 4.67 -10.17 -10.72
CA PRO A 106 5.73 -10.05 -11.72
C PRO A 106 5.41 -10.79 -13.02
N VAL A 107 4.80 -11.97 -12.93
CA VAL A 107 4.41 -12.77 -14.09
C VAL A 107 3.29 -12.09 -14.86
N LEU A 108 2.26 -11.63 -14.17
CA LEU A 108 1.15 -10.91 -14.80
C LEU A 108 1.62 -9.60 -15.44
N SER A 109 2.49 -8.85 -14.75
CA SER A 109 3.07 -7.62 -15.30
C SER A 109 3.86 -7.88 -16.56
N PHE A 110 4.68 -8.94 -16.60
CA PHE A 110 5.41 -9.32 -17.80
C PHE A 110 4.46 -9.67 -18.96
N LEU A 111 3.43 -10.46 -18.71
CA LEU A 111 2.43 -10.81 -19.71
C LEU A 111 1.69 -9.59 -20.25
N VAL A 112 1.24 -8.71 -19.36
CA VAL A 112 0.54 -7.48 -19.76
C VAL A 112 1.45 -6.60 -20.63
N LEU A 113 2.71 -6.39 -20.23
CA LEU A 113 3.66 -5.58 -21.00
C LEU A 113 4.02 -6.19 -22.36
N GLN A 114 3.91 -7.50 -22.51
CA GLN A 114 4.19 -8.19 -23.78
C GLN A 114 3.05 -8.02 -24.79
N PHE A 115 1.81 -7.96 -24.34
CA PHE A 115 0.61 -7.95 -25.19
C PHE A 115 -0.14 -6.62 -25.19
N ALA A 116 0.11 -5.74 -24.24
CA ALA A 116 -0.60 -4.47 -24.09
C ALA A 116 0.34 -3.28 -24.25
N SER A 117 -0.17 -2.22 -24.90
CA SER A 117 0.50 -0.93 -24.91
C SER A 117 0.42 -0.24 -23.54
N LEU A 118 1.27 0.76 -23.31
CA LEU A 118 1.20 1.59 -22.10
C LEU A 118 -0.20 2.19 -21.90
N HIS A 119 -0.82 2.65 -22.98
CA HIS A 119 -2.19 3.19 -22.92
C HIS A 119 -3.22 2.15 -22.48
N THR A 120 -3.12 0.94 -23.03
CA THR A 120 -4.00 -0.17 -22.62
C THR A 120 -3.79 -0.56 -21.18
N THR A 121 -2.55 -0.57 -20.71
CA THR A 121 -2.22 -0.87 -19.30
C THR A 121 -2.85 0.18 -18.36
N LEU A 122 -2.78 1.46 -18.71
CA LEU A 122 -3.41 2.54 -17.93
C LEU A 122 -4.94 2.43 -17.91
N VAL A 123 -5.56 1.98 -19.00
CA VAL A 123 -7.01 1.73 -19.05
C VAL A 123 -7.38 0.55 -18.15
N LEU A 124 -6.60 -0.54 -18.19
CA LEU A 124 -6.83 -1.70 -17.30
C LEU A 124 -6.69 -1.31 -15.83
N ASP A 125 -5.71 -0.48 -15.52
CA ASP A 125 -5.49 0.05 -14.17
C ASP A 125 -6.69 0.92 -13.73
N ALA A 126 -7.17 1.82 -14.60
CA ALA A 126 -8.36 2.62 -14.34
C ALA A 126 -9.60 1.75 -14.07
N ILE A 127 -9.81 0.69 -14.86
CA ILE A 127 -10.92 -0.25 -14.67
C ILE A 127 -10.80 -0.93 -13.30
N SER A 128 -9.60 -1.36 -12.89
CA SER A 128 -9.38 -1.99 -11.59
C SER A 128 -9.75 -1.06 -10.43
N PHE A 129 -9.40 0.23 -10.51
CA PHE A 129 -9.81 1.23 -9.53
C PHE A 129 -11.32 1.45 -9.49
N PHE A 130 -12.00 1.49 -10.64
CA PHE A 130 -13.46 1.61 -10.68
C PHE A 130 -14.18 0.37 -10.13
N ILE A 131 -13.61 -0.82 -10.33
CA ILE A 131 -14.11 -2.05 -9.70
C ILE A 131 -13.94 -1.94 -8.18
N ALA A 132 -12.76 -1.55 -7.70
CA ALA A 132 -12.50 -1.36 -6.26
C ALA A 132 -13.47 -0.33 -5.65
N PHE A 133 -13.65 0.83 -6.29
CA PHE A 133 -14.62 1.84 -5.89
C PHE A 133 -16.05 1.24 -5.75
N THR A 134 -16.46 0.46 -6.73
CA THR A 134 -17.80 -0.16 -6.74
C THR A 134 -17.94 -1.18 -5.61
N LEU A 135 -16.92 -2.03 -5.39
CA LEU A 135 -16.93 -3.01 -4.31
C LEU A 135 -17.00 -2.33 -2.94
N VAL A 136 -16.23 -1.25 -2.73
CA VAL A 136 -16.28 -0.47 -1.49
C VAL A 136 -17.67 0.21 -1.32
N ALA A 137 -18.31 0.61 -2.42
CA ALA A 137 -19.65 1.19 -2.38
C ALA A 137 -20.74 0.18 -1.94
N PHE A 138 -20.51 -1.12 -2.09
CA PHE A 138 -21.41 -2.18 -1.60
C PHE A 138 -21.17 -2.59 -0.16
N LEU A 139 -20.06 -2.16 0.46
CA LEU A 139 -19.83 -2.45 1.87
C LEU A 139 -20.95 -1.88 2.76
N PRO A 140 -21.45 -2.65 3.72
CA PRO A 140 -22.50 -2.19 4.60
C PRO A 140 -22.06 -0.92 5.35
N LYS A 141 -22.92 0.08 5.36
CA LYS A 141 -22.76 1.24 6.23
C LYS A 141 -23.02 0.76 7.66
N LYS A 142 -21.96 0.47 8.42
CA LYS A 142 -22.14 0.50 9.86
C LYS A 142 -22.25 1.99 10.24
N GLU A 143 -23.37 2.37 10.82
CA GLU A 143 -23.49 3.69 11.45
C GLU A 143 -22.39 3.72 12.52
N THR A 144 -21.27 4.35 12.16
CA THR A 144 -20.24 4.70 13.14
C THR A 144 -21.00 5.53 14.16
N GLN A 145 -21.16 4.98 15.38
CA GLN A 145 -21.64 5.77 16.52
C GLN A 145 -20.95 7.12 16.37
N GLU A 146 -21.71 8.18 16.42
CA GLU A 146 -21.28 9.56 16.21
C GLU A 146 -19.95 9.81 16.92
N GLN A 147 -18.87 9.48 16.24
CA GLN A 147 -17.59 10.08 16.59
C GLN A 147 -17.85 11.56 16.34
N GLU A 148 -17.91 12.31 17.42
CA GLU A 148 -18.01 13.76 17.40
C GLU A 148 -17.26 14.25 16.17
N LYS A 149 -17.96 14.89 15.25
CA LYS A 149 -17.39 15.44 14.01
C LYS A 149 -16.30 16.41 14.42
N LYS A 150 -15.11 15.88 14.70
CA LYS A 150 -13.95 16.71 15.00
C LYS A 150 -13.74 17.58 13.78
N THR A 151 -14.01 18.84 13.94
CA THR A 151 -13.86 19.84 12.89
C THR A 151 -12.46 19.72 12.29
N PHE A 152 -12.37 19.68 10.97
CA PHE A 152 -11.10 19.61 10.27
C PHE A 152 -10.29 20.88 10.63
N SER A 153 -9.20 20.71 11.32
CA SER A 153 -8.27 21.79 11.66
C SER A 153 -6.84 21.27 11.52
N TRP A 154 -6.05 21.91 10.69
CA TRP A 154 -4.62 21.60 10.56
C TRP A 154 -3.88 21.67 11.89
N LYS A 155 -4.22 22.68 12.74
CA LYS A 155 -3.64 22.82 14.09
C LYS A 155 -3.91 21.59 14.97
N ALA A 156 -5.14 21.05 14.91
CA ALA A 156 -5.50 19.86 15.66
C ALA A 156 -4.77 18.61 15.14
N ILE A 157 -4.59 18.49 13.82
CA ILE A 157 -3.82 17.38 13.22
C ILE A 157 -2.36 17.40 13.70
N PHE A 158 -1.71 18.55 13.65
CA PHE A 158 -0.34 18.70 14.14
C PHE A 158 -0.22 18.49 15.65
N ALA A 159 -1.23 18.90 16.43
CA ALA A 159 -1.28 18.64 17.87
C ALA A 159 -1.38 17.13 18.15
N ASP A 160 -2.31 16.42 17.49
CA ASP A 160 -2.48 14.97 17.62
C ASP A 160 -1.19 14.22 17.24
N MET A 161 -0.50 14.66 16.18
CA MET A 161 0.80 14.10 15.79
C MET A 161 1.88 14.33 16.86
N LYS A 162 1.95 15.53 17.40
CA LYS A 162 2.91 15.87 18.48
C LYS A 162 2.65 15.05 19.73
N ASP A 163 1.39 14.88 20.10
CA ASP A 163 1.00 14.10 21.27
C ASP A 163 1.30 12.61 21.06
N GLY A 164 1.06 12.08 19.86
CA GLY A 164 1.44 10.72 19.46
C GLY A 164 2.95 10.49 19.53
N LEU A 165 3.75 11.40 19.00
CA LEU A 165 5.22 11.35 19.11
C LEU A 165 5.66 11.45 20.57
N GLY A 166 5.06 12.35 21.34
CA GLY A 166 5.34 12.49 22.77
C GLY A 166 5.02 11.21 23.56
N TYR A 167 3.94 10.53 23.20
CA TYR A 167 3.59 9.24 23.79
C TYR A 167 4.66 8.17 23.50
N ILE A 168 5.12 8.05 22.24
CA ILE A 168 6.17 7.11 21.86
C ILE A 168 7.46 7.37 22.65
N TRP A 169 7.87 8.63 22.80
CA TRP A 169 9.08 8.98 23.56
C TRP A 169 8.96 8.65 25.06
N ARG A 170 7.78 8.72 25.63
CA ARG A 170 7.53 8.40 27.06
C ARG A 170 7.48 6.91 27.32
N GLN A 171 7.05 6.11 26.33
CA GLN A 171 6.94 4.66 26.42
C GLN A 171 8.19 3.98 25.85
N LYS A 172 9.17 3.72 26.71
CA LYS A 172 10.47 3.14 26.31
C LYS A 172 10.32 1.81 25.57
N GLU A 173 9.36 0.99 25.97
CA GLU A 173 9.11 -0.32 25.34
C GLU A 173 8.66 -0.16 23.88
N ILE A 174 7.72 0.76 23.63
CA ILE A 174 7.23 1.08 22.30
C ILE A 174 8.35 1.71 21.45
N PHE A 175 9.13 2.62 22.03
CA PHE A 175 10.25 3.25 21.35
C PHE A 175 11.29 2.22 20.92
N PHE A 176 11.70 1.29 21.82
CA PHE A 176 12.62 0.22 21.47
C PHE A 176 12.07 -0.72 20.41
N LEU A 177 10.80 -1.11 20.51
CA LEU A 177 10.14 -1.94 19.50
C LEU A 177 10.15 -1.28 18.13
N LEU A 178 9.83 0.02 18.06
CA LEU A 178 9.85 0.79 16.83
C LEU A 178 11.27 0.93 16.27
N LEU A 179 12.29 1.09 17.13
CA LEU A 179 13.67 1.19 16.71
C LEU A 179 14.15 -0.13 16.09
N VAL A 180 13.86 -1.26 16.73
CA VAL A 180 14.17 -2.59 16.20
C VAL A 180 13.44 -2.83 14.87
N ALA A 181 12.12 -2.57 14.84
CA ALA A 181 11.33 -2.72 13.62
C ALA A 181 11.85 -1.83 12.48
N SER A 182 12.21 -0.58 12.76
CA SER A 182 12.79 0.34 11.77
C SER A 182 14.13 -0.16 11.26
N SER A 183 14.99 -0.69 12.14
CA SER A 183 16.29 -1.25 11.75
C SER A 183 16.11 -2.46 10.82
N VAL A 184 15.22 -3.38 11.16
CA VAL A 184 14.90 -4.54 10.32
C VAL A 184 14.37 -4.09 8.94
N ASN A 185 13.41 -3.16 8.93
CA ASN A 185 12.88 -2.63 7.67
C ASN A 185 13.94 -1.90 6.83
N PHE A 186 14.89 -1.20 7.48
CA PHE A 186 15.99 -0.55 6.77
C PHE A 186 16.89 -1.58 6.03
N PHE A 187 17.25 -2.67 6.70
CA PHE A 187 18.04 -3.72 6.06
C PHE A 187 17.26 -4.44 4.95
N PHE A 188 15.96 -4.67 5.14
CA PHE A 188 15.10 -5.22 4.10
C PHE A 188 15.00 -4.30 2.88
N ALA A 189 14.77 -3.01 3.08
CA ALA A 189 14.72 -2.03 1.99
C ALA A 189 16.06 -1.92 1.26
N ALA A 190 17.18 -1.96 1.98
CA ALA A 190 18.52 -1.99 1.38
C ALA A 190 18.74 -3.26 0.54
N PHE A 191 18.29 -4.41 1.04
CA PHE A 191 18.33 -5.67 0.31
C PHE A 191 17.51 -5.60 -0.98
N GLU A 192 16.25 -5.16 -0.90
CA GLU A 192 15.37 -5.01 -2.07
C GLU A 192 15.94 -4.04 -3.10
N PHE A 193 16.55 -2.94 -2.64
CA PHE A 193 17.20 -1.97 -3.53
C PHE A 193 18.40 -2.57 -4.27
N LEU A 194 19.18 -3.43 -3.62
CA LEU A 194 20.36 -4.08 -4.21
C LEU A 194 19.98 -5.29 -5.08
N LEU A 195 18.82 -5.86 -4.88
CA LEU A 195 18.39 -7.10 -5.55
C LEU A 195 18.47 -7.04 -7.10
N PRO A 196 18.05 -5.97 -7.79
CA PRO A 196 18.17 -5.88 -9.25
C PRO A 196 19.62 -5.86 -9.76
N PHE A 197 20.57 -5.50 -8.91
CA PHE A 197 21.99 -5.48 -9.24
C PHE A 197 22.68 -6.83 -9.01
N SER A 198 21.97 -7.83 -8.50
CA SER A 198 22.54 -9.16 -8.19
C SER A 198 23.18 -9.84 -9.38
N ASN A 199 22.63 -9.72 -10.59
CA ASN A 199 23.24 -10.25 -11.80
C ASN A 199 24.65 -9.69 -12.03
N ARG A 200 24.85 -8.40 -11.77
CA ARG A 200 26.17 -7.74 -11.85
C ARG A 200 27.10 -8.13 -10.72
N LEU A 201 26.59 -8.23 -9.50
CA LEU A 201 27.36 -8.53 -8.30
C LEU A 201 27.90 -9.96 -8.33
N TYR A 202 27.11 -10.91 -8.81
CA TYR A 202 27.49 -12.32 -8.88
C TYR A 202 28.09 -12.74 -10.23
N GLY A 203 28.02 -11.87 -11.25
CA GLY A 203 28.50 -12.19 -12.60
C GLY A 203 27.73 -13.32 -13.29
N VAL A 204 26.52 -13.64 -12.83
CA VAL A 204 25.70 -14.75 -13.31
C VAL A 204 24.35 -14.20 -13.80
N GLU A 205 24.03 -14.47 -15.05
CA GLU A 205 22.71 -14.18 -15.60
C GLU A 205 21.65 -15.05 -14.89
N GLY A 206 20.60 -14.40 -14.38
CA GLY A 206 19.52 -15.08 -13.64
C GLY A 206 19.67 -15.12 -12.13
N ALA A 207 20.75 -14.55 -11.54
CA ALA A 207 20.92 -14.45 -10.09
C ALA A 207 19.74 -13.75 -9.42
N TYR A 208 19.23 -12.66 -10.02
CA TYR A 208 18.04 -11.95 -9.57
C TYR A 208 16.79 -12.84 -9.49
N ALA A 209 16.51 -13.57 -10.58
CA ALA A 209 15.37 -14.48 -10.64
C ALA A 209 15.49 -15.63 -9.64
N SER A 210 16.70 -16.18 -9.46
CA SER A 210 16.97 -17.26 -8.52
C SER A 210 16.73 -16.84 -7.08
N ILE A 211 17.19 -15.63 -6.68
CA ILE A 211 16.99 -15.10 -5.33
C ILE A 211 15.49 -14.88 -5.05
N LEU A 212 14.76 -14.29 -6.00
CA LEU A 212 13.31 -14.11 -5.86
C LEU A 212 12.56 -15.44 -5.73
N THR A 213 12.92 -16.42 -6.56
CA THR A 213 12.29 -17.76 -6.51
C THR A 213 12.56 -18.46 -5.19
N MET A 214 13.80 -18.41 -4.70
CA MET A 214 14.16 -18.98 -3.40
C MET A 214 13.44 -18.28 -2.24
N GLY A 215 13.32 -16.94 -2.30
CA GLY A 215 12.56 -16.15 -1.36
C GLY A 215 11.08 -16.53 -1.33
N ALA A 216 10.46 -16.70 -2.49
CA ALA A 216 9.06 -17.12 -2.61
C ALA A 216 8.84 -18.54 -2.04
N ILE A 217 9.72 -19.50 -2.37
CA ILE A 217 9.67 -20.86 -1.82
C ILE A 217 9.82 -20.82 -0.30
N GLY A 218 10.80 -20.06 0.21
CA GLY A 218 11.02 -19.90 1.65
C GLY A 218 9.80 -19.32 2.36
N SER A 219 9.12 -18.33 1.77
CA SER A 219 7.90 -17.74 2.31
C SER A 219 6.74 -18.74 2.38
N ILE A 220 6.57 -19.56 1.34
CA ILE A 220 5.53 -20.61 1.32
C ILE A 220 5.80 -21.66 2.40
N ILE A 221 7.06 -22.14 2.49
CA ILE A 221 7.45 -23.12 3.50
C ILE A 221 7.27 -22.53 4.91
N GLY A 222 7.71 -21.29 5.12
CA GLY A 222 7.54 -20.58 6.40
C GLY A 222 6.07 -20.47 6.81
N ALA A 223 5.19 -20.09 5.88
CA ALA A 223 3.76 -19.98 6.14
C ALA A 223 3.12 -21.34 6.49
N LEU A 224 3.51 -22.42 5.81
CA LEU A 224 3.04 -23.78 6.09
C LEU A 224 3.52 -24.30 7.46
N LEU A 225 4.76 -23.97 7.84
CA LEU A 225 5.31 -24.35 9.14
C LEU A 225 4.69 -23.53 10.27
N ALA A 226 4.53 -22.23 10.09
CA ALA A 226 3.92 -21.34 11.09
C ALA A 226 2.50 -21.76 11.45
N SER A 227 1.73 -22.31 10.50
CA SER A 227 0.38 -22.82 10.76
C SER A 227 0.33 -24.06 11.67
N LYS A 228 1.47 -24.76 11.84
CA LYS A 228 1.60 -25.98 12.67
C LYS A 228 2.18 -25.70 14.06
N ILE A 229 2.77 -24.53 14.25
CA ILE A 229 3.31 -24.10 15.55
C ILE A 229 2.18 -23.39 16.29
N LYS A 230 1.57 -24.10 17.23
CA LYS A 230 0.58 -23.54 18.16
C LYS A 230 1.25 -22.93 19.36
#